data_cafbad766aaa409f6fb0982d82cdb1b7
#
_entry.id   cafbad766aaa409f6fb0982d82cdb1b7
#
_cell.length_a   1.000
_cell.length_b   1.000
_cell.length_c   1.000
_cell.angle_alpha   90.00
_cell.angle_beta   90.00
_cell.angle_gamma   90.00
#
_symmetry.space_group_name_H-M   'P 1'
#
loop_
_entity.id
_entity.type
_entity.pdbx_description
1 polymer ?
#
loop_
_entity_poly.entity_id
_entity_poly.type
_entity_poly.pdbx_seq_one_letter_code
_entity_poly.pdbx_strand_id
1 'polypeptide(L)'
;PRAAAIIRAGGLVAFPTETVYGLGANAFDAPAVARIFEAKGRPTFDPLIVHIADRADLAHLFTEQALADPRVTILTDAFWPGALTIVAAAWPEVPGLVRAGLETVGVRLPRHETALALIRAAGTPIAAPSANRFGRLSPTTADHVLEQLDGRIDAVLLGEATEIGVESSVVALDGGGPARLLRHGGIPLEDLASALADHGGIVADAPTSRPGVPLQAPGMTESHYAPMVPLLLATMVFPAGVTECALLAPDSATLMHLEELAASAGATVHARVALSQLLDPIVAAAQLFERLHELEGELLRRALPTARIIAAPYPEGGLGSAIADRLRRAAATAQ
;
A
#
# COMPACT_ATOMS: atom_id res chain seq x y z
N PRO A 1 -18.07 6.70 17.41
CA PRO A 1 -17.70 7.12 18.80
C PRO A 1 -16.80 6.11 19.51
N ARG A 2 -17.16 4.79 19.51
CA ARG A 2 -16.41 3.74 20.23
C ARG A 2 -14.97 3.58 19.70
N ALA A 3 -14.77 3.49 18.38
CA ALA A 3 -13.45 3.39 17.76
C ALA A 3 -12.56 4.61 18.07
N ALA A 4 -13.14 5.81 18.03
CA ALA A 4 -12.42 7.03 18.39
C ALA A 4 -12.01 7.05 19.88
N ALA A 5 -12.81 6.51 20.78
CA ALA A 5 -12.44 6.35 22.18
C ALA A 5 -11.26 5.37 22.35
N ILE A 6 -11.22 4.28 21.57
CA ILE A 6 -10.09 3.35 21.55
C ILE A 6 -8.81 4.07 21.10
N ILE A 7 -8.85 4.85 20.00
CA ILE A 7 -7.68 5.63 19.52
C ILE A 7 -7.19 6.61 20.61
N ARG A 8 -8.11 7.36 21.25
CA ARG A 8 -7.73 8.31 22.32
C ARG A 8 -7.14 7.63 23.56
N ALA A 9 -7.49 6.38 23.80
CA ALA A 9 -6.96 5.57 24.89
C ALA A 9 -5.64 4.84 24.53
N GLY A 10 -5.02 5.14 23.39
CA GLY A 10 -3.79 4.49 22.92
C GLY A 10 -4.02 3.10 22.30
N GLY A 11 -5.25 2.78 21.92
CA GLY A 11 -5.61 1.53 21.26
C GLY A 11 -5.40 1.57 19.74
N LEU A 12 -5.51 0.38 19.12
CA LEU A 12 -5.37 0.14 17.70
C LEU A 12 -6.71 -0.13 17.04
N VAL A 13 -7.01 0.60 15.96
CA VAL A 13 -8.23 0.41 15.18
C VAL A 13 -7.88 0.23 13.71
N ALA A 14 -8.29 -0.88 13.10
CA ALA A 14 -8.26 -1.00 11.66
C ALA A 14 -9.49 -0.33 11.05
N PHE A 15 -9.29 0.41 9.94
CA PHE A 15 -10.35 1.16 9.28
C PHE A 15 -10.19 1.18 7.76
N PRO A 16 -11.31 1.21 7.01
CA PRO A 16 -11.27 1.30 5.55
C PRO A 16 -10.83 2.68 5.08
N THR A 17 -10.11 2.69 3.96
CA THR A 17 -9.88 3.87 3.13
C THR A 17 -10.27 3.55 1.69
N GLU A 18 -10.20 4.52 0.78
CA GLU A 18 -10.42 4.27 -0.65
C GLU A 18 -9.33 3.41 -1.29
N THR A 19 -8.16 3.29 -0.63
CA THR A 19 -6.99 2.54 -1.12
C THR A 19 -6.92 1.12 -0.57
N VAL A 20 -6.58 0.96 0.70
CA VAL A 20 -6.52 -0.29 1.46
C VAL A 20 -6.94 -0.02 2.90
N TYR A 21 -7.24 -1.05 3.69
CA TYR A 21 -7.47 -0.87 5.12
C TYR A 21 -6.19 -0.41 5.82
N GLY A 22 -6.31 0.60 6.69
CA GLY A 22 -5.24 1.13 7.53
C GLY A 22 -5.34 0.62 8.97
N LEU A 23 -4.20 0.35 9.63
CA LEU A 23 -4.13 0.08 11.06
C LEU A 23 -3.72 1.34 11.80
N GLY A 24 -4.68 1.98 12.49
CA GLY A 24 -4.53 3.30 13.08
C GLY A 24 -4.22 3.34 14.56
N ALA A 25 -3.38 4.30 14.94
CA ALA A 25 -3.17 4.77 16.29
C ALA A 25 -3.03 6.30 16.30
N ASN A 26 -3.18 6.94 17.47
CA ASN A 26 -2.90 8.37 17.63
C ASN A 26 -1.44 8.66 17.21
N ALA A 27 -1.24 9.52 16.21
CA ALA A 27 0.07 9.80 15.64
C ALA A 27 1.04 10.48 16.63
N PHE A 28 0.52 11.18 17.64
CA PHE A 28 1.31 11.88 18.67
C PHE A 28 1.51 11.05 19.94
N ASP A 29 0.94 9.85 20.03
CA ASP A 29 1.12 8.94 21.16
C ASP A 29 2.17 7.87 20.79
N ALA A 30 3.44 8.10 21.15
CA ALA A 30 4.53 7.20 20.81
C ALA A 30 4.33 5.76 21.34
N PRO A 31 3.83 5.50 22.57
CA PRO A 31 3.40 4.17 23.01
C PRO A 31 2.35 3.52 22.11
N ALA A 32 1.30 4.25 21.70
CA ALA A 32 0.29 3.72 20.79
C ALA A 32 0.86 3.40 19.40
N VAL A 33 1.74 4.26 18.89
CA VAL A 33 2.47 4.01 17.63
C VAL A 33 3.34 2.76 17.74
N ALA A 34 4.04 2.53 18.85
CA ALA A 34 4.85 1.33 19.07
C ALA A 34 4.02 0.04 18.97
N ARG A 35 2.76 0.04 19.44
CA ARG A 35 1.84 -1.08 19.30
C ARG A 35 1.53 -1.43 17.85
N ILE A 36 1.53 -0.45 16.91
CA ILE A 36 1.39 -0.74 15.47
C ILE A 36 2.54 -1.64 15.00
N PHE A 37 3.78 -1.30 15.36
CA PHE A 37 4.96 -2.08 14.98
C PHE A 37 4.92 -3.50 15.56
N GLU A 38 4.52 -3.63 16.83
CA GLU A 38 4.36 -4.92 17.50
C GLU A 38 3.27 -5.77 16.83
N ALA A 39 2.05 -5.23 16.66
CA ALA A 39 0.92 -5.96 16.06
C ALA A 39 1.24 -6.49 14.67
N LYS A 40 1.96 -5.71 13.85
CA LYS A 40 2.35 -6.05 12.49
C LYS A 40 3.63 -6.89 12.39
N GLY A 41 4.50 -6.91 13.41
CA GLY A 41 5.88 -7.37 13.29
C GLY A 41 6.69 -6.49 12.32
N ARG A 42 6.41 -5.17 12.28
CA ARG A 42 7.03 -4.20 11.37
C ARG A 42 8.36 -3.71 11.93
N PRO A 43 9.42 -3.59 11.12
CA PRO A 43 10.68 -3.00 11.56
C PRO A 43 10.55 -1.48 11.73
N THR A 44 11.22 -0.91 12.74
CA THR A 44 11.14 0.51 13.11
C THR A 44 11.81 1.47 12.11
N PHE A 45 12.60 0.97 11.18
CA PHE A 45 13.19 1.76 10.09
C PHE A 45 12.23 2.05 8.93
N ASP A 46 10.99 1.52 8.96
CA ASP A 46 9.98 1.70 7.93
C ASP A 46 8.90 2.68 8.45
N PRO A 47 8.88 3.95 7.96
CA PRO A 47 8.04 5.01 8.52
C PRO A 47 6.55 4.73 8.33
N LEU A 48 5.71 5.54 9.00
CA LEU A 48 4.26 5.48 8.91
C LEU A 48 3.72 6.70 8.17
N ILE A 49 2.57 6.56 7.53
CA ILE A 49 1.81 7.68 6.95
C ILE A 49 0.82 8.19 7.99
N VAL A 50 0.81 9.50 8.20
CA VAL A 50 -0.16 10.17 9.07
C VAL A 50 -1.38 10.58 8.25
N HIS A 51 -2.56 10.17 8.70
CA HIS A 51 -3.85 10.50 8.07
C HIS A 51 -4.51 11.65 8.83
N ILE A 52 -4.95 12.66 8.10
CA ILE A 52 -5.64 13.86 8.61
C ILE A 52 -7.07 13.94 8.06
N ALA A 53 -7.91 14.73 8.69
CA ALA A 53 -9.29 14.97 8.25
C ALA A 53 -9.54 16.39 7.75
N ASP A 54 -8.57 17.28 7.92
CA ASP A 54 -8.58 18.65 7.42
C ASP A 54 -7.17 19.06 6.99
N ARG A 55 -7.04 19.88 5.95
CA ARG A 55 -5.73 20.43 5.52
C ARG A 55 -5.08 21.32 6.58
N ALA A 56 -5.87 21.96 7.41
CA ALA A 56 -5.37 22.77 8.52
C ALA A 56 -4.47 21.97 9.49
N ASP A 57 -4.69 20.65 9.61
CA ASP A 57 -3.87 19.77 10.43
C ASP A 57 -2.41 19.68 9.96
N LEU A 58 -2.12 20.06 8.69
CA LEU A 58 -0.74 20.13 8.17
C LEU A 58 0.16 21.04 8.98
N ALA A 59 -0.38 22.11 9.58
CA ALA A 59 0.38 23.04 10.42
C ALA A 59 0.97 22.38 11.67
N HIS A 60 0.47 21.23 12.08
CA HIS A 60 0.99 20.44 13.21
C HIS A 60 1.92 19.30 12.78
N LEU A 61 2.11 19.10 11.48
CA LEU A 61 2.86 17.96 10.92
C LEU A 61 4.05 18.41 10.08
N PHE A 62 3.89 19.47 9.27
CA PHE A 62 4.93 20.01 8.42
C PHE A 62 5.50 21.31 9.01
N THR A 63 6.81 21.54 8.81
CA THR A 63 7.44 22.82 9.14
C THR A 63 6.86 23.97 8.32
N GLU A 64 6.98 25.21 8.82
CA GLU A 64 6.56 26.40 8.08
C GLU A 64 7.23 26.49 6.70
N GLN A 65 8.52 26.11 6.62
CA GLN A 65 9.25 26.07 5.35
C GLN A 65 8.66 25.06 4.37
N ALA A 66 8.25 23.88 4.85
CA ALA A 66 7.59 22.88 3.99
C ALA A 66 6.22 23.35 3.52
N LEU A 67 5.45 24.03 4.40
CA LEU A 67 4.14 24.60 4.04
C LEU A 67 4.25 25.79 3.06
N ALA A 68 5.37 26.49 3.06
CA ALA A 68 5.65 27.59 2.12
C ALA A 68 6.02 27.08 0.70
N ASP A 69 6.29 25.78 0.52
CA ASP A 69 6.53 25.22 -0.82
C ASP A 69 5.21 25.19 -1.62
N PRO A 70 5.11 25.93 -2.76
CA PRO A 70 3.87 25.98 -3.53
C PRO A 70 3.41 24.63 -4.05
N ARG A 71 4.32 23.66 -4.20
CA ARG A 71 4.00 22.30 -4.64
C ARG A 71 3.11 21.55 -3.65
N VAL A 72 3.20 21.86 -2.35
CA VAL A 72 2.27 21.32 -1.33
C VAL A 72 0.84 21.74 -1.65
N THR A 73 0.61 23.05 -1.90
CA THR A 73 -0.71 23.56 -2.24
C THR A 73 -1.22 22.95 -3.55
N ILE A 74 -0.40 22.94 -4.60
CA ILE A 74 -0.76 22.40 -5.91
C ILE A 74 -1.19 20.93 -5.81
N LEU A 75 -0.40 20.10 -5.14
CA LEU A 75 -0.69 18.67 -5.00
C LEU A 75 -1.91 18.42 -4.13
N THR A 76 -2.09 19.19 -3.04
CA THR A 76 -3.26 19.03 -2.18
C THR A 76 -4.53 19.53 -2.86
N ASP A 77 -4.47 20.60 -3.67
CA ASP A 77 -5.63 21.10 -4.42
C ASP A 77 -6.07 20.12 -5.52
N ALA A 78 -5.11 19.49 -6.19
CA ALA A 78 -5.38 18.58 -7.28
C ALA A 78 -5.86 17.18 -6.80
N PHE A 79 -5.30 16.67 -5.69
CA PHE A 79 -5.42 15.23 -5.35
C PHE A 79 -5.95 14.92 -3.94
N TRP A 80 -6.24 15.93 -3.11
CA TRP A 80 -6.85 15.73 -1.78
C TRP A 80 -8.28 16.26 -1.70
N PRO A 81 -9.18 15.50 -1.04
CA PRO A 81 -9.02 14.19 -0.42
C PRO A 81 -8.76 13.09 -1.46
N GLY A 82 -7.82 12.18 -1.19
CA GLY A 82 -7.52 11.11 -2.16
C GLY A 82 -6.27 10.27 -1.89
N ALA A 83 -5.88 9.52 -2.93
CA ALA A 83 -4.84 8.51 -2.88
C ALA A 83 -3.41 9.06 -3.05
N LEU A 84 -3.14 10.27 -2.55
CA LEU A 84 -1.82 10.90 -2.55
C LEU A 84 -1.29 11.07 -1.12
N THR A 85 -0.05 10.65 -0.89
CA THR A 85 0.74 10.96 0.30
C THR A 85 1.85 11.93 -0.07
N ILE A 86 1.98 13.03 0.67
CA ILE A 86 3.07 14.00 0.53
C ILE A 86 4.06 13.78 1.67
N VAL A 87 5.34 13.65 1.35
CA VAL A 87 6.45 13.56 2.30
C VAL A 87 7.19 14.89 2.27
N ALA A 88 7.24 15.57 3.43
CA ALA A 88 7.94 16.85 3.55
C ALA A 88 8.56 16.98 4.95
N ALA A 89 9.34 18.06 5.18
CA ALA A 89 10.01 18.32 6.44
C ALA A 89 9.01 18.34 7.60
N ALA A 90 9.28 17.49 8.61
CA ALA A 90 8.39 17.26 9.73
C ALA A 90 8.58 18.28 10.84
N TRP A 91 7.46 18.64 11.48
CA TRP A 91 7.49 19.38 12.72
C TRP A 91 8.16 18.54 13.83
N PRO A 92 9.00 19.13 14.72
CA PRO A 92 9.76 18.35 15.72
C PRO A 92 8.92 17.51 16.66
N GLU A 93 7.68 17.93 16.94
CA GLU A 93 6.72 17.26 17.81
C GLU A 93 6.19 15.95 17.25
N VAL A 94 6.31 15.70 15.92
CA VAL A 94 5.94 14.42 15.34
C VAL A 94 6.89 13.33 15.87
N PRO A 95 6.40 12.29 16.55
CA PRO A 95 7.25 11.28 17.17
C PRO A 95 8.24 10.65 16.20
N GLY A 96 9.50 10.48 16.64
CA GLY A 96 10.55 9.88 15.81
C GLY A 96 10.19 8.50 15.26
N LEU A 97 9.41 7.72 16.03
CA LEU A 97 8.95 6.40 15.60
C LEU A 97 8.01 6.46 14.38
N VAL A 98 7.16 7.49 14.26
CA VAL A 98 6.33 7.72 13.07
C VAL A 98 7.19 7.98 11.84
N ARG A 99 8.28 8.72 12.01
CA ARG A 99 9.21 9.16 10.98
C ARG A 99 10.36 8.18 10.71
N ALA A 100 10.43 7.06 11.43
CA ALA A 100 11.58 6.13 11.41
C ALA A 100 12.93 6.86 11.70
N GLY A 101 12.90 7.94 12.48
CA GLY A 101 14.05 8.79 12.80
C GLY A 101 14.44 9.80 11.72
N LEU A 102 13.70 9.88 10.62
CA LEU A 102 13.93 10.86 9.55
C LEU A 102 13.46 12.27 9.93
N GLU A 103 13.96 13.28 9.22
CA GLU A 103 13.52 14.68 9.34
C GLU A 103 12.20 14.97 8.58
N THR A 104 11.62 13.97 7.92
CA THR A 104 10.42 14.10 7.09
C THR A 104 9.30 13.22 7.63
N VAL A 105 8.05 13.58 7.30
CA VAL A 105 6.84 12.77 7.58
C VAL A 105 5.97 12.68 6.34
N GLY A 106 5.36 11.52 6.13
CA GLY A 106 4.35 11.32 5.10
C GLY A 106 2.96 11.63 5.64
N VAL A 107 2.21 12.51 4.96
CA VAL A 107 0.85 12.92 5.35
C VAL A 107 -0.12 12.69 4.19
N ARG A 108 -1.34 12.27 4.53
CA ARG A 108 -2.42 12.04 3.58
C ARG A 108 -3.77 12.47 4.14
N LEU A 109 -4.61 13.04 3.30
CA LEU A 109 -6.03 13.29 3.57
C LEU A 109 -6.84 12.30 2.72
N PRO A 110 -7.35 11.18 3.30
CA PRO A 110 -8.03 10.12 2.55
C PRO A 110 -9.41 10.56 2.05
N ARG A 111 -9.87 9.97 0.96
CA ARG A 111 -11.23 10.17 0.42
C ARG A 111 -12.15 9.04 0.86
N HIS A 112 -12.37 8.90 2.14
CA HIS A 112 -13.23 7.86 2.68
C HIS A 112 -13.99 8.35 3.92
N GLU A 113 -15.33 8.35 3.88
CA GLU A 113 -16.16 8.92 4.94
C GLU A 113 -15.89 8.31 6.33
N THR A 114 -15.76 6.98 6.43
CA THR A 114 -15.48 6.31 7.70
C THR A 114 -14.13 6.71 8.27
N ALA A 115 -13.09 6.83 7.41
CA ALA A 115 -11.76 7.28 7.82
C ALA A 115 -11.81 8.71 8.36
N LEU A 116 -12.41 9.63 7.60
CA LEU A 116 -12.55 11.04 8.00
C LEU A 116 -13.36 11.18 9.28
N ALA A 117 -14.47 10.45 9.42
CA ALA A 117 -15.29 10.46 10.63
C ALA A 117 -14.53 9.92 11.86
N LEU A 118 -13.71 8.88 11.68
CA LEU A 118 -12.84 8.35 12.75
C LEU A 118 -11.82 9.39 13.21
N ILE A 119 -11.09 10.02 12.26
CA ILE A 119 -10.05 11.01 12.55
C ILE A 119 -10.65 12.23 13.27
N ARG A 120 -11.76 12.79 12.73
CA ARG A 120 -12.48 13.90 13.38
C ARG A 120 -12.97 13.55 14.78
N ALA A 121 -13.57 12.37 14.95
CA ALA A 121 -14.07 11.93 16.25
C ALA A 121 -12.94 11.61 17.25
N ALA A 122 -11.78 11.19 16.78
CA ALA A 122 -10.58 11.00 17.61
C ALA A 122 -10.00 12.33 18.07
N GLY A 123 -10.16 13.41 17.27
CA GLY A 123 -9.62 14.75 17.56
C GLY A 123 -8.10 14.81 17.43
N THR A 124 -7.50 13.91 16.68
CA THR A 124 -6.04 13.82 16.46
C THR A 124 -5.74 13.16 15.13
N PRO A 125 -4.66 13.53 14.43
CA PRO A 125 -4.12 12.79 13.31
C PRO A 125 -3.83 11.32 13.67
N ILE A 126 -4.04 10.42 12.72
CA ILE A 126 -3.89 8.97 12.92
C ILE A 126 -2.72 8.45 12.07
N ALA A 127 -1.69 7.89 12.73
CA ALA A 127 -0.65 7.15 12.03
C ALA A 127 -1.21 5.79 11.61
N ALA A 128 -1.20 5.48 10.31
CA ALA A 128 -1.78 4.24 9.81
C ALA A 128 -1.02 3.68 8.60
N PRO A 129 -0.23 2.61 8.77
CA PRO A 129 0.17 1.73 7.68
C PRO A 129 -0.99 0.84 7.26
N SER A 130 -0.87 0.04 6.18
CA SER A 130 -1.86 -0.99 5.82
C SER A 130 -2.11 -1.98 6.98
N ALA A 131 -3.33 -2.50 7.10
CA ALA A 131 -3.74 -3.33 8.25
C ALA A 131 -3.46 -4.83 8.04
N ASN A 132 -2.24 -5.19 7.62
CA ASN A 132 -1.73 -6.56 7.42
C ASN A 132 -0.48 -6.80 8.28
N ARG A 133 -0.07 -8.04 8.44
CA ARG A 133 1.28 -8.35 8.95
C ARG A 133 2.34 -7.86 7.98
N PHE A 134 3.50 -7.44 8.50
CA PHE A 134 4.57 -6.88 7.68
C PHE A 134 4.99 -7.82 6.55
N GLY A 135 5.14 -7.27 5.35
CA GLY A 135 5.53 -8.01 4.14
C GLY A 135 4.42 -8.82 3.47
N ARG A 136 3.25 -8.98 4.11
CA ARG A 136 2.10 -9.74 3.58
C ARG A 136 1.20 -8.90 2.67
N LEU A 137 0.23 -9.58 2.03
CA LEU A 137 -0.77 -8.92 1.17
C LEU A 137 -1.51 -7.82 1.90
N SER A 138 -1.70 -6.68 1.25
CA SER A 138 -2.49 -5.58 1.81
C SER A 138 -3.98 -5.95 1.87
N PRO A 139 -4.70 -5.58 2.95
CA PRO A 139 -6.10 -5.90 3.11
C PRO A 139 -6.99 -4.90 2.37
N THR A 140 -7.94 -5.40 1.58
CA THR A 140 -8.96 -4.63 0.87
C THR A 140 -10.34 -4.81 1.49
N THR A 141 -10.50 -5.75 2.42
CA THR A 141 -11.72 -6.00 3.18
C THR A 141 -11.43 -6.14 4.68
N ALA A 142 -12.48 -6.05 5.51
CA ALA A 142 -12.36 -6.30 6.96
C ALA A 142 -11.94 -7.75 7.27
N ASP A 143 -12.39 -8.71 6.47
CA ASP A 143 -12.04 -10.13 6.64
C ASP A 143 -10.55 -10.35 6.41
N HIS A 144 -9.93 -9.72 5.41
CA HIS A 144 -8.48 -9.76 5.20
C HIS A 144 -7.68 -9.19 6.39
N VAL A 145 -8.25 -8.19 7.10
CA VAL A 145 -7.64 -7.67 8.33
C VAL A 145 -7.72 -8.70 9.44
N LEU A 146 -8.91 -9.30 9.66
CA LEU A 146 -9.12 -10.28 10.72
C LEU A 146 -8.27 -11.53 10.52
N GLU A 147 -8.14 -12.04 9.29
CA GLU A 147 -7.27 -13.18 8.97
C GLU A 147 -5.81 -12.97 9.42
N GLN A 148 -5.32 -11.73 9.43
CA GLN A 148 -3.92 -11.44 9.72
C GLN A 148 -3.68 -10.85 11.11
N LEU A 149 -4.65 -10.10 11.67
CA LEU A 149 -4.47 -9.28 12.88
C LEU A 149 -5.47 -9.58 14.00
N ASP A 150 -6.33 -10.60 13.88
CA ASP A 150 -7.22 -10.99 14.98
C ASP A 150 -6.43 -11.31 16.25
N GLY A 151 -6.93 -10.86 17.41
CA GLY A 151 -6.27 -10.98 18.70
C GLY A 151 -5.04 -10.05 18.90
N ARG A 152 -4.67 -9.22 17.91
CA ARG A 152 -3.53 -8.30 17.97
C ARG A 152 -3.92 -6.83 18.02
N ILE A 153 -5.17 -6.51 17.69
CA ILE A 153 -5.71 -5.14 17.59
C ILE A 153 -7.03 -5.04 18.35
N ASP A 154 -7.42 -3.81 18.70
CA ASP A 154 -8.55 -3.60 19.62
C ASP A 154 -9.91 -3.54 18.89
N ALA A 155 -9.92 -3.16 17.61
CA ALA A 155 -11.14 -3.11 16.81
C ALA A 155 -10.87 -3.08 15.29
N VAL A 156 -11.86 -3.53 14.52
CA VAL A 156 -11.95 -3.34 13.06
C VAL A 156 -13.26 -2.59 12.77
N LEU A 157 -13.17 -1.48 12.03
CA LEU A 157 -14.35 -0.83 11.47
C LEU A 157 -14.75 -1.54 10.18
N LEU A 158 -15.96 -2.04 10.13
CA LEU A 158 -16.50 -2.67 8.93
C LEU A 158 -16.80 -1.60 7.87
N GLY A 159 -16.51 -1.91 6.63
CA GLY A 159 -16.80 -1.12 5.44
C GLY A 159 -16.87 -2.04 4.23
N GLU A 160 -17.23 -1.46 3.10
CA GLU A 160 -17.17 -2.15 1.81
C GLU A 160 -15.71 -2.42 1.39
N ALA A 161 -15.52 -3.24 0.36
CA ALA A 161 -14.22 -3.43 -0.27
C ALA A 161 -13.66 -2.09 -0.78
N THR A 162 -12.34 -1.94 -0.74
CA THR A 162 -11.70 -0.66 -1.10
C THR A 162 -11.80 -0.39 -2.60
N GLU A 163 -12.10 0.86 -2.96
CA GLU A 163 -12.40 1.28 -4.34
C GLU A 163 -11.18 1.18 -5.28
N ILE A 164 -9.98 1.58 -4.79
CA ILE A 164 -8.75 1.65 -5.61
C ILE A 164 -7.94 0.35 -5.55
N GLY A 165 -7.93 -0.33 -4.41
CA GLY A 165 -7.30 -1.64 -4.21
C GLY A 165 -5.77 -1.64 -4.11
N VAL A 166 -5.09 -0.53 -4.44
CA VAL A 166 -3.65 -0.33 -4.23
C VAL A 166 -3.41 0.89 -3.34
N GLU A 167 -2.26 0.96 -2.68
CA GLU A 167 -1.94 2.04 -1.75
C GLU A 167 -1.78 3.39 -2.47
N SER A 168 -1.71 4.47 -1.67
CA SER A 168 -1.46 5.83 -2.17
C SER A 168 -0.13 5.95 -2.93
N SER A 169 -0.10 6.82 -3.93
CA SER A 169 1.16 7.33 -4.46
C SER A 169 1.86 8.17 -3.40
N VAL A 170 3.20 8.09 -3.33
CA VAL A 170 3.99 8.82 -2.34
C VAL A 170 4.96 9.74 -3.05
N VAL A 171 4.82 11.05 -2.82
CA VAL A 171 5.64 12.11 -3.41
C VAL A 171 6.44 12.81 -2.32
N ALA A 172 7.76 12.88 -2.48
CA ALA A 172 8.64 13.63 -1.59
C ALA A 172 8.93 15.03 -2.15
N LEU A 173 8.87 16.01 -1.24
CA LEU A 173 9.20 17.43 -1.44
C LEU A 173 10.31 17.81 -0.44
N ASP A 174 11.48 17.17 -0.57
CA ASP A 174 12.57 17.25 0.40
C ASP A 174 13.77 18.08 -0.08
N GLY A 175 13.54 19.09 -0.86
CA GLY A 175 14.61 19.99 -1.33
C GLY A 175 14.20 20.92 -2.45
N GLY A 176 15.13 21.74 -2.90
CA GLY A 176 14.93 22.70 -4.01
C GLY A 176 14.93 22.06 -5.41
N GLY A 177 15.05 20.74 -5.52
CA GLY A 177 15.01 19.98 -6.77
C GLY A 177 13.60 19.59 -7.22
N PRO A 178 13.46 18.79 -8.30
CA PRO A 178 12.18 18.22 -8.70
C PRO A 178 11.56 17.39 -7.58
N ALA A 179 10.22 17.29 -7.56
CA ALA A 179 9.54 16.34 -6.69
C ALA A 179 9.97 14.91 -7.02
N ARG A 180 9.94 14.00 -6.04
CA ARG A 180 10.34 12.61 -6.24
C ARG A 180 9.17 11.68 -5.95
N LEU A 181 8.82 10.82 -6.92
CA LEU A 181 7.87 9.75 -6.71
C LEU A 181 8.59 8.58 -6.03
N LEU A 182 8.31 8.38 -4.74
CA LEU A 182 8.91 7.31 -3.93
C LEU A 182 8.18 5.97 -4.09
N ARG A 183 6.87 6.02 -4.40
CA ARG A 183 6.03 4.83 -4.57
C ARG A 183 4.93 5.11 -5.58
N HIS A 184 4.83 4.28 -6.60
CA HIS A 184 3.65 4.24 -7.47
C HIS A 184 2.42 3.77 -6.67
N GLY A 185 1.25 4.37 -6.91
CA GLY A 185 0.01 4.04 -6.21
C GLY A 185 -1.23 4.53 -6.94
N GLY A 186 -2.28 4.91 -6.20
CA GLY A 186 -3.58 5.26 -6.75
C GLY A 186 -3.64 6.54 -7.60
N ILE A 187 -2.59 7.38 -7.60
CA ILE A 187 -2.45 8.51 -8.53
C ILE A 187 -1.32 8.20 -9.51
N PRO A 188 -1.57 8.17 -10.84
CA PRO A 188 -0.55 7.95 -11.87
C PRO A 188 0.57 8.99 -11.85
N LEU A 189 1.78 8.58 -12.27
CA LEU A 189 2.93 9.50 -12.41
C LEU A 189 2.63 10.62 -13.41
N GLU A 190 1.92 10.30 -14.47
CA GLU A 190 1.56 11.21 -15.56
C GLU A 190 0.69 12.38 -15.05
N ASP A 191 -0.25 12.09 -14.14
CA ASP A 191 -1.13 13.09 -13.53
C ASP A 191 -0.33 13.99 -12.57
N LEU A 192 0.57 13.40 -11.77
CA LEU A 192 1.48 14.14 -10.90
C LEU A 192 2.43 15.02 -11.70
N ALA A 193 2.97 14.51 -12.82
CA ALA A 193 3.84 15.25 -13.71
C ALA A 193 3.12 16.44 -14.36
N SER A 194 1.87 16.24 -14.79
CA SER A 194 1.03 17.29 -15.32
C SER A 194 0.79 18.42 -14.30
N ALA A 195 0.46 18.06 -13.06
CA ALA A 195 0.22 19.05 -12.00
C ALA A 195 1.48 19.85 -11.62
N LEU A 196 2.67 19.27 -11.74
CA LEU A 196 3.94 19.88 -11.36
C LEU A 196 4.75 20.42 -12.53
N ALA A 197 4.22 20.43 -13.76
CA ALA A 197 4.96 20.80 -14.97
C ALA A 197 5.67 22.17 -14.85
N ASP A 198 4.98 23.18 -14.34
CA ASP A 198 5.49 24.53 -14.17
C ASP A 198 6.20 24.77 -12.81
N HIS A 199 6.35 23.71 -11.99
CA HIS A 199 6.87 23.79 -10.61
C HIS A 199 8.04 22.83 -10.36
N GLY A 200 8.93 22.69 -11.33
CA GLY A 200 10.16 21.88 -11.24
C GLY A 200 9.97 20.41 -11.62
N GLY A 201 8.75 19.98 -11.95
CA GLY A 201 8.46 18.63 -12.40
C GLY A 201 8.56 17.56 -11.29
N ILE A 202 8.48 16.30 -11.72
CA ILE A 202 8.61 15.13 -10.84
C ILE A 202 9.49 14.07 -11.53
N VAL A 203 10.31 13.38 -10.75
CA VAL A 203 11.11 12.23 -11.20
C VAL A 203 10.68 10.99 -10.44
N ALA A 204 10.64 9.85 -11.12
CA ALA A 204 10.47 8.57 -10.44
C ALA A 204 11.80 8.19 -9.77
N ASP A 205 11.76 7.97 -8.46
CA ASP A 205 12.94 7.52 -7.72
C ASP A 205 13.12 6.02 -7.89
N ALA A 206 14.33 5.57 -8.16
CA ALA A 206 14.61 4.15 -8.15
C ALA A 206 14.50 3.63 -6.71
N PRO A 207 13.80 2.52 -6.46
CA PRO A 207 13.71 1.96 -5.12
C PRO A 207 15.08 1.55 -4.64
N THR A 208 15.66 2.31 -3.70
CA THR A 208 16.95 2.02 -3.09
C THR A 208 16.74 1.68 -1.62
N SER A 209 16.50 0.40 -1.32
CA SER A 209 16.67 -0.08 0.05
C SER A 209 18.15 -0.40 0.28
N ARG A 210 18.76 0.24 1.26
CA ARG A 210 20.12 -0.11 1.72
C ARG A 210 20.00 -0.69 3.13
N PRO A 211 20.66 -1.80 3.47
CA PRO A 211 20.64 -2.32 4.82
C PRO A 211 21.07 -1.25 5.84
N GLY A 212 20.25 -1.08 6.90
CA GLY A 212 20.52 -0.14 7.99
C GLY A 212 20.19 1.34 7.71
N VAL A 213 19.66 1.68 6.53
CA VAL A 213 19.20 3.03 6.21
C VAL A 213 17.66 3.08 6.33
N PRO A 214 17.07 4.03 7.08
CA PRO A 214 15.64 4.21 7.12
C PRO A 214 15.05 4.44 5.73
N LEU A 215 13.90 3.84 5.46
CA LEU A 215 13.15 4.04 4.23
C LEU A 215 12.48 5.42 4.25
N GLN A 216 12.44 6.10 3.12
CA GLN A 216 11.78 7.41 3.02
C GLN A 216 10.24 7.31 2.96
N ALA A 217 9.72 6.14 2.57
CA ALA A 217 8.29 5.87 2.54
C ALA A 217 7.99 4.39 2.77
N PRO A 218 6.76 4.05 3.24
CA PRO A 218 6.32 2.66 3.37
C PRO A 218 6.28 1.93 2.02
N GLY A 219 6.62 0.63 2.02
CA GLY A 219 6.55 -0.21 0.83
C GLY A 219 7.72 -0.06 -0.14
N MET A 220 8.85 0.54 0.30
CA MET A 220 10.09 0.66 -0.49
C MET A 220 11.03 -0.53 -0.31
N THR A 221 10.72 -1.53 0.51
CA THR A 221 11.52 -2.76 0.64
C THR A 221 11.48 -3.56 -0.66
N GLU A 222 12.56 -4.26 -0.99
CA GLU A 222 12.64 -5.12 -2.18
C GLU A 222 11.54 -6.19 -2.19
N SER A 223 11.35 -6.86 -1.04
CA SER A 223 10.27 -7.81 -0.81
C SER A 223 9.17 -7.16 0.01
N HIS A 224 7.97 -7.12 -0.52
CA HIS A 224 6.75 -6.64 0.12
C HIS A 224 5.53 -7.20 -0.60
N TYR A 225 4.35 -7.17 0.03
CA TYR A 225 3.09 -7.66 -0.55
C TYR A 225 3.11 -9.15 -0.90
N ALA A 226 3.96 -9.94 -0.22
CA ALA A 226 4.13 -11.33 -0.54
C ALA A 226 3.01 -12.21 0.05
N PRO A 227 2.35 -13.04 -0.76
CA PRO A 227 1.47 -14.08 -0.23
C PRO A 227 2.26 -15.12 0.58
N MET A 228 1.57 -15.92 1.40
CA MET A 228 2.17 -17.06 2.10
C MET A 228 2.59 -18.17 1.13
N VAL A 229 1.78 -18.36 0.09
CA VAL A 229 2.14 -19.23 -1.04
C VAL A 229 3.06 -18.44 -1.98
N PRO A 230 4.30 -18.89 -2.26
CA PRO A 230 5.23 -18.12 -3.07
C PRO A 230 4.67 -17.75 -4.44
N LEU A 231 4.85 -16.48 -4.84
CA LEU A 231 4.46 -15.96 -6.14
C LEU A 231 5.67 -15.90 -7.08
N LEU A 232 5.52 -16.38 -8.30
CA LEU A 232 6.51 -16.30 -9.37
C LEU A 232 5.93 -15.53 -10.56
N LEU A 233 6.77 -14.74 -11.23
CA LEU A 233 6.38 -14.09 -12.48
C LEU A 233 6.71 -15.00 -13.67
N ALA A 234 5.72 -15.30 -14.50
CA ALA A 234 5.88 -15.97 -15.79
C ALA A 234 5.83 -14.94 -16.92
N THR A 235 6.87 -14.89 -17.75
CA THR A 235 6.93 -14.00 -18.91
C THR A 235 6.56 -14.75 -20.19
N MET A 236 7.57 -15.33 -20.86
CA MET A 236 7.42 -16.10 -22.12
C MET A 236 7.45 -17.62 -21.87
N VAL A 237 7.88 -18.04 -20.68
CA VAL A 237 8.09 -19.44 -20.32
C VAL A 237 7.49 -19.70 -18.95
N PHE A 238 6.84 -20.86 -18.79
CA PHE A 238 6.34 -21.30 -17.49
C PHE A 238 7.51 -21.64 -16.56
N PRO A 239 7.48 -21.27 -15.27
CA PRO A 239 8.58 -21.55 -14.34
C PRO A 239 8.84 -23.04 -14.18
N ALA A 240 10.12 -23.45 -14.31
CA ALA A 240 10.52 -24.85 -14.22
C ALA A 240 10.27 -25.42 -12.81
N GLY A 241 9.86 -26.70 -12.75
CA GLY A 241 9.66 -27.44 -11.50
C GLY A 241 8.34 -27.13 -10.77
N VAL A 242 7.50 -26.28 -11.31
CA VAL A 242 6.14 -26.01 -10.77
C VAL A 242 5.20 -27.11 -11.27
N THR A 243 4.66 -27.89 -10.35
CA THR A 243 3.71 -28.98 -10.65
C THR A 243 2.29 -28.67 -10.22
N GLU A 244 2.11 -27.78 -9.24
CA GLU A 244 0.84 -27.37 -8.67
C GLU A 244 0.79 -25.85 -8.61
N CYS A 245 -0.26 -25.22 -9.17
CA CYS A 245 -0.31 -23.75 -9.20
C CYS A 245 -1.71 -23.17 -9.19
N ALA A 246 -1.75 -21.85 -8.90
CA ALA A 246 -2.84 -20.95 -9.24
C ALA A 246 -2.32 -19.89 -10.21
N LEU A 247 -3.17 -19.39 -11.12
CA LEU A 247 -2.79 -18.46 -12.18
C LEU A 247 -3.42 -17.09 -11.97
N LEU A 248 -2.61 -16.03 -12.13
CA LEU A 248 -3.05 -14.65 -12.14
C LEU A 248 -2.58 -13.96 -13.41
N ALA A 249 -3.49 -13.34 -14.14
CA ALA A 249 -3.17 -12.64 -15.38
C ALA A 249 -3.80 -11.24 -15.43
N PRO A 250 -3.22 -10.29 -16.19
CA PRO A 250 -3.79 -8.96 -16.39
C PRO A 250 -5.21 -8.98 -16.98
N ASP A 251 -5.43 -9.85 -17.97
CA ASP A 251 -6.68 -9.99 -18.69
C ASP A 251 -6.98 -11.45 -19.09
N SER A 252 -8.16 -11.66 -19.68
CA SER A 252 -8.62 -12.98 -20.08
C SER A 252 -7.77 -13.61 -21.20
N ALA A 253 -7.24 -12.82 -22.13
CA ALA A 253 -6.41 -13.34 -23.21
C ALA A 253 -5.06 -13.84 -22.71
N THR A 254 -4.42 -13.06 -21.83
CA THR A 254 -3.18 -13.44 -21.16
C THR A 254 -3.38 -14.65 -20.24
N LEU A 255 -4.55 -14.75 -19.58
CA LEU A 255 -4.87 -15.90 -18.74
C LEU A 255 -4.94 -17.19 -19.56
N MET A 256 -5.62 -17.18 -20.72
CA MET A 256 -5.67 -18.33 -21.62
C MET A 256 -4.27 -18.78 -22.06
N HIS A 257 -3.41 -17.82 -22.43
CA HIS A 257 -2.03 -18.15 -22.80
C HIS A 257 -1.23 -18.75 -21.63
N LEU A 258 -1.42 -18.21 -20.41
CA LEU A 258 -0.75 -18.73 -19.22
C LEU A 258 -1.23 -20.17 -18.88
N GLU A 259 -2.51 -20.49 -19.14
CA GLU A 259 -3.06 -21.85 -19.02
C GLU A 259 -2.42 -22.83 -20.02
N GLU A 260 -2.22 -22.40 -21.27
CA GLU A 260 -1.54 -23.20 -22.29
C GLU A 260 -0.09 -23.50 -21.90
N LEU A 261 0.61 -22.50 -21.35
CA LEU A 261 1.97 -22.69 -20.84
C LEU A 261 2.02 -23.67 -19.66
N ALA A 262 1.08 -23.57 -18.71
CA ALA A 262 0.96 -24.48 -17.58
C ALA A 262 0.67 -25.91 -18.03
N ALA A 263 -0.26 -26.10 -18.95
CA ALA A 263 -0.60 -27.40 -19.51
C ALA A 263 0.59 -28.04 -20.26
N SER A 264 1.32 -27.24 -21.05
CA SER A 264 2.52 -27.68 -21.78
C SER A 264 3.66 -28.10 -20.82
N ALA A 265 3.73 -27.47 -19.65
CA ALA A 265 4.69 -27.81 -18.58
C ALA A 265 4.23 -28.99 -17.71
N GLY A 266 3.02 -29.53 -17.90
CA GLY A 266 2.44 -30.60 -17.09
C GLY A 266 2.00 -30.16 -15.70
N ALA A 267 1.78 -28.87 -15.46
CA ALA A 267 1.35 -28.35 -14.18
C ALA A 267 -0.18 -28.47 -14.00
N THR A 268 -0.59 -28.80 -12.78
CA THR A 268 -2.00 -28.83 -12.37
C THR A 268 -2.44 -27.42 -11.91
N VAL A 269 -3.43 -26.86 -12.55
CA VAL A 269 -4.00 -25.53 -12.20
C VAL A 269 -5.21 -25.72 -11.28
N HIS A 270 -5.11 -25.23 -10.04
CA HIS A 270 -6.18 -25.35 -9.03
C HIS A 270 -7.13 -24.14 -8.99
N ALA A 271 -6.63 -22.97 -9.32
CA ALA A 271 -7.41 -21.74 -9.42
C ALA A 271 -6.81 -20.82 -10.49
N ARG A 272 -7.64 -19.94 -11.04
CA ARG A 272 -7.22 -19.01 -12.09
C ARG A 272 -8.08 -17.76 -12.09
N VAL A 273 -7.45 -16.61 -12.26
CA VAL A 273 -8.12 -15.30 -12.25
C VAL A 273 -7.46 -14.35 -13.23
N ALA A 274 -8.28 -13.62 -14.00
CA ALA A 274 -7.89 -12.40 -14.71
C ALA A 274 -8.27 -11.19 -13.84
N LEU A 275 -7.36 -10.21 -13.70
CA LEU A 275 -7.61 -8.98 -12.95
C LEU A 275 -8.68 -8.10 -13.60
N SER A 276 -8.77 -8.13 -14.92
CA SER A 276 -9.86 -7.51 -15.70
C SER A 276 -10.17 -8.35 -16.94
N GLN A 277 -11.27 -8.06 -17.63
CA GLN A 277 -11.56 -8.77 -18.88
C GLN A 277 -10.77 -8.19 -20.06
N LEU A 278 -10.60 -6.87 -20.11
CA LEU A 278 -10.08 -6.12 -21.24
C LEU A 278 -8.87 -5.23 -20.88
N LEU A 279 -8.04 -5.68 -19.97
CA LEU A 279 -6.82 -4.94 -19.53
C LEU A 279 -7.13 -3.53 -18.96
N ASP A 280 -8.26 -3.37 -18.27
CA ASP A 280 -8.62 -2.13 -17.60
C ASP A 280 -7.79 -1.96 -16.31
N PRO A 281 -6.90 -0.95 -16.21
CA PRO A 281 -6.01 -0.78 -15.07
C PRO A 281 -6.75 -0.34 -13.80
N ILE A 282 -7.92 0.31 -13.89
CA ILE A 282 -8.71 0.71 -12.72
C ILE A 282 -9.32 -0.54 -12.09
N VAL A 283 -9.98 -1.37 -12.91
CA VAL A 283 -10.56 -2.63 -12.45
C VAL A 283 -9.47 -3.56 -11.92
N ALA A 284 -8.35 -3.65 -12.61
CA ALA A 284 -7.24 -4.52 -12.22
C ALA A 284 -6.61 -4.09 -10.88
N ALA A 285 -6.41 -2.79 -10.66
CA ALA A 285 -5.89 -2.26 -9.39
C ALA A 285 -6.85 -2.56 -8.23
N ALA A 286 -8.15 -2.31 -8.42
CA ALA A 286 -9.17 -2.57 -7.41
C ALA A 286 -9.23 -4.05 -7.00
N GLN A 287 -8.94 -4.98 -7.91
CA GLN A 287 -9.03 -6.41 -7.69
C GLN A 287 -7.70 -7.08 -7.29
N LEU A 288 -6.56 -6.42 -7.45
CA LEU A 288 -5.24 -7.06 -7.31
C LEU A 288 -5.08 -7.85 -6.01
N PHE A 289 -5.23 -7.20 -4.86
CA PHE A 289 -5.04 -7.86 -3.57
C PHE A 289 -6.17 -8.83 -3.23
N GLU A 290 -7.41 -8.51 -3.58
CA GLU A 290 -8.54 -9.42 -3.39
C GLU A 290 -8.29 -10.76 -4.10
N ARG A 291 -7.90 -10.71 -5.39
CA ARG A 291 -7.62 -11.92 -6.17
C ARG A 291 -6.39 -12.68 -5.67
N LEU A 292 -5.37 -11.98 -5.19
CA LEU A 292 -4.23 -12.63 -4.56
C LEU A 292 -4.63 -13.35 -3.26
N HIS A 293 -5.48 -12.76 -2.41
CA HIS A 293 -6.03 -13.42 -1.22
C HIS A 293 -6.89 -14.65 -1.59
N GLU A 294 -7.74 -14.55 -2.61
CA GLU A 294 -8.54 -15.68 -3.09
C GLU A 294 -7.67 -16.85 -3.55
N LEU A 295 -6.65 -16.60 -4.39
CA LEU A 295 -5.75 -17.62 -4.90
C LEU A 295 -4.92 -18.25 -3.79
N GLU A 296 -4.40 -17.45 -2.88
CA GLU A 296 -3.68 -17.93 -1.69
C GLU A 296 -4.57 -18.82 -0.84
N GLY A 297 -5.77 -18.34 -0.50
CA GLY A 297 -6.74 -19.09 0.32
C GLY A 297 -7.13 -20.42 -0.30
N GLU A 298 -7.30 -20.47 -1.63
CA GLU A 298 -7.63 -21.72 -2.34
C GLU A 298 -6.50 -22.74 -2.23
N LEU A 299 -5.24 -22.33 -2.45
CA LEU A 299 -4.09 -23.24 -2.35
C LEU A 299 -3.85 -23.70 -0.92
N LEU A 300 -4.04 -22.82 0.08
CA LEU A 300 -3.89 -23.18 1.50
C LEU A 300 -4.98 -24.16 1.95
N ARG A 301 -6.24 -23.99 1.54
CA ARG A 301 -7.34 -24.94 1.85
C ARG A 301 -7.08 -26.34 1.29
N ARG A 302 -6.41 -26.44 0.15
CA ARG A 302 -6.03 -27.71 -0.46
C ARG A 302 -4.79 -28.36 0.17
N ALA A 303 -4.13 -27.65 1.10
CA ALA A 303 -2.92 -28.10 1.76
C ALA A 303 -1.80 -28.55 0.79
N LEU A 304 -1.54 -27.71 -0.23
CA LEU A 304 -0.56 -27.95 -1.28
C LEU A 304 0.77 -27.23 -0.98
N PRO A 305 1.72 -27.80 -0.24
CA PRO A 305 2.90 -27.09 0.26
C PRO A 305 3.88 -26.69 -0.84
N THR A 306 3.83 -27.36 -1.99
CA THR A 306 4.70 -27.08 -3.15
C THR A 306 4.06 -26.17 -4.18
N ALA A 307 2.78 -25.82 -4.00
CA ALA A 307 2.08 -24.97 -4.94
C ALA A 307 2.67 -23.55 -5.02
N ARG A 308 2.46 -22.93 -6.17
CA ARG A 308 2.91 -21.54 -6.45
C ARG A 308 1.76 -20.74 -7.04
N ILE A 309 1.74 -19.44 -6.76
CA ILE A 309 0.94 -18.49 -7.55
C ILE A 309 1.83 -18.07 -8.73
N ILE A 310 1.37 -18.28 -9.95
CA ILE A 310 2.06 -17.88 -11.17
C ILE A 310 1.33 -16.68 -11.75
N ALA A 311 2.00 -15.53 -11.76
CA ALA A 311 1.42 -14.29 -12.24
C ALA A 311 2.09 -13.86 -13.56
N ALA A 312 1.29 -13.48 -14.54
CA ALA A 312 1.81 -12.77 -15.70
C ALA A 312 2.11 -11.31 -15.32
N PRO A 313 3.17 -10.68 -15.85
CA PRO A 313 3.47 -9.27 -15.62
C PRO A 313 2.32 -8.37 -16.07
N TYR A 314 2.09 -7.28 -15.33
CA TYR A 314 1.15 -6.24 -15.74
C TYR A 314 1.90 -5.16 -16.56
N PRO A 315 1.31 -4.63 -17.66
CA PRO A 315 1.90 -3.53 -18.42
C PRO A 315 2.09 -2.28 -17.58
N GLU A 316 3.22 -1.60 -17.75
CA GLU A 316 3.51 -0.33 -17.08
C GLU A 316 2.77 0.83 -17.78
N GLY A 317 2.60 1.94 -17.04
CA GLY A 317 1.88 3.14 -17.44
C GLY A 317 0.60 3.34 -16.63
N GLY A 318 0.30 4.57 -16.24
CA GLY A 318 -0.84 4.88 -15.39
C GLY A 318 -0.85 4.07 -14.09
N LEU A 319 -2.02 3.54 -13.71
CA LEU A 319 -2.16 2.62 -12.56
C LEU A 319 -1.45 1.27 -12.78
N GLY A 320 -1.18 0.88 -14.03
CA GLY A 320 -0.44 -0.35 -14.34
C GLY A 320 0.94 -0.38 -13.71
N SER A 321 1.61 0.77 -13.58
CA SER A 321 2.91 0.88 -12.90
C SER A 321 2.82 0.49 -11.42
N ALA A 322 1.74 0.82 -10.73
CA ALA A 322 1.51 0.40 -9.34
C ALA A 322 1.27 -1.11 -9.25
N ILE A 323 0.46 -1.68 -10.14
CA ILE A 323 0.19 -3.13 -10.19
C ILE A 323 1.50 -3.89 -10.46
N ALA A 324 2.26 -3.49 -11.48
CA ALA A 324 3.53 -4.10 -11.83
C ALA A 324 4.55 -4.06 -10.68
N ASP A 325 4.64 -2.93 -9.96
CA ASP A 325 5.50 -2.80 -8.78
C ASP A 325 5.10 -3.78 -7.67
N ARG A 326 3.78 -3.93 -7.36
CA ARG A 326 3.30 -4.88 -6.34
C ARG A 326 3.61 -6.32 -6.70
N LEU A 327 3.38 -6.72 -7.93
CA LEU A 327 3.68 -8.08 -8.41
C LEU A 327 5.18 -8.38 -8.37
N ARG A 328 6.05 -7.43 -8.78
CA ARG A 328 7.51 -7.61 -8.69
C ARG A 328 7.98 -7.79 -7.24
N ARG A 329 7.49 -6.97 -6.30
CA ARG A 329 7.85 -7.07 -4.87
C ARG A 329 7.29 -8.33 -4.21
N ALA A 330 6.10 -8.77 -4.62
CA ALA A 330 5.52 -10.03 -4.16
C ALA A 330 6.35 -11.25 -4.61
N ALA A 331 6.92 -11.20 -5.81
CA ALA A 331 7.75 -12.26 -6.36
C ALA A 331 9.19 -12.28 -5.81
N ALA A 332 9.71 -11.15 -5.29
CA ALA A 332 11.10 -11.04 -4.81
C ALA A 332 11.42 -11.95 -3.61
N THR A 333 10.41 -12.44 -2.91
CA THR A 333 10.57 -13.34 -1.74
C THR A 333 10.77 -14.81 -2.14
N ALA A 334 10.53 -15.16 -3.39
CA ALA A 334 10.51 -16.54 -3.87
C ALA A 334 11.86 -17.01 -4.46
N GLN A 335 12.87 -16.15 -4.48
CA GLN A 335 14.21 -16.45 -4.99
C GLN A 335 15.13 -17.05 -3.92
#